data_661139d41d7b947890c50b23ec65a7d3
#
_entry.id   661139d41d7b947890c50b23ec65a7d3
#
_cell.length_a   1.000
_cell.length_b   1.000
_cell.length_c   1.000
_cell.angle_alpha   90.00
_cell.angle_beta   90.00
_cell.angle_gamma   90.00
#
_symmetry.space_group_name_H-M   'P 1'
#
loop_
_entity.id
_entity.type
_entity.pdbx_description
1 polymer ?
#
loop_
_entity_poly.entity_id
_entity_poly.type
_entity_poly.pdbx_seq_one_letter_code
_entity_poly.pdbx_strand_id
1 'polypeptide(L)'
;MTKNSSDLGSADDQQAMSSFRYAQELRRTIRFFGSFAVAFSFISITTGIFDNYKSLLGNSGPAGIWTWPLVTCGQLLVALVFAELASKIPLTGYSYQWVTRLAGPAWGWLVGWIAVCFLVIVVPSVDHVIANILGHVF
;
A
#
# COMPACT_ATOMS: atom_id res chain seq x y z
N MET A 1 7.47 10.35 -37.88
CA MET A 1 6.33 10.11 -36.98
C MET A 1 6.86 9.41 -35.75
N THR A 2 7.27 10.13 -34.74
CA THR A 2 7.82 9.60 -33.47
C THR A 2 6.67 9.08 -32.64
N LYS A 3 6.58 7.77 -32.49
CA LYS A 3 5.61 7.11 -31.61
C LYS A 3 5.90 7.55 -30.16
N ASN A 4 4.94 8.17 -29.53
CA ASN A 4 5.10 8.78 -28.21
C ASN A 4 5.31 7.66 -27.17
N SER A 5 6.20 7.84 -26.20
CA SER A 5 6.49 6.83 -25.17
C SER A 5 5.25 6.41 -24.34
N SER A 6 4.22 7.27 -24.31
CA SER A 6 2.92 6.94 -23.73
C SER A 6 2.13 5.90 -24.52
N ASP A 7 2.29 5.84 -25.85
CA ASP A 7 1.57 4.89 -26.70
C ASP A 7 2.18 3.49 -26.65
N LEU A 8 3.50 3.40 -26.44
CA LEU A 8 4.20 2.12 -26.27
C LEU A 8 3.81 1.45 -24.94
N GLY A 9 3.77 2.22 -23.86
CA GLY A 9 3.36 1.69 -22.55
C GLY A 9 1.90 1.20 -22.54
N SER A 10 1.00 1.87 -23.27
CA SER A 10 -0.39 1.45 -23.36
C SER A 10 -0.60 0.16 -24.17
N ALA A 11 0.23 -0.07 -25.18
CA ALA A 11 0.16 -1.28 -26.02
C ALA A 11 0.65 -2.52 -25.23
N ASP A 12 1.74 -2.38 -24.50
CA ASP A 12 2.28 -3.45 -23.65
C ASP A 12 1.32 -3.82 -22.51
N ASP A 13 0.66 -2.82 -21.90
CA ASP A 13 -0.35 -3.04 -20.90
C ASP A 13 -1.60 -3.75 -21.45
N GLN A 14 -2.03 -3.38 -22.66
CA GLN A 14 -3.14 -4.05 -23.35
C GLN A 14 -2.84 -5.52 -23.64
N GLN A 15 -1.62 -5.83 -24.09
CA GLN A 15 -1.19 -7.20 -24.30
C GLN A 15 -1.15 -8.01 -22.98
N ALA A 16 -0.61 -7.44 -21.93
CA ALA A 16 -0.58 -8.06 -20.61
C ALA A 16 -2.01 -8.34 -20.09
N MET A 17 -2.92 -7.36 -20.21
CA MET A 17 -4.31 -7.52 -19.77
C MET A 17 -5.12 -8.49 -20.64
N SER A 18 -4.87 -8.54 -21.94
CA SER A 18 -5.55 -9.50 -22.84
C SER A 18 -5.22 -10.95 -22.49
N SER A 19 -4.00 -11.21 -22.00
CA SER A 19 -3.60 -12.53 -21.51
C SER A 19 -4.40 -12.96 -20.27
N PHE A 20 -4.94 -12.00 -19.52
CA PHE A 20 -5.78 -12.23 -18.35
C PHE A 20 -7.29 -12.19 -18.63
N ARG A 21 -7.71 -12.04 -19.90
CA ARG A 21 -9.12 -11.87 -20.32
C ARG A 21 -9.82 -10.65 -19.72
N TYR A 22 -9.08 -9.59 -19.40
CA TYR A 22 -9.64 -8.33 -18.91
C TYR A 22 -9.52 -7.24 -19.98
N ALA A 23 -10.59 -6.49 -20.20
CA ALA A 23 -10.55 -5.27 -21.02
C ALA A 23 -9.99 -4.12 -20.18
N GLN A 24 -9.09 -3.33 -20.76
CA GLN A 24 -8.54 -2.15 -20.11
C GLN A 24 -9.59 -1.02 -20.14
N GLU A 25 -10.30 -0.81 -19.04
CA GLU A 25 -11.29 0.26 -18.90
C GLU A 25 -10.70 1.55 -18.29
N LEU A 26 -9.61 1.41 -17.51
CA LEU A 26 -9.00 2.52 -16.79
C LEU A 26 -7.87 3.16 -17.61
N ARG A 27 -7.98 4.48 -17.84
CA ARG A 27 -6.89 5.26 -18.47
C ARG A 27 -5.80 5.57 -17.46
N ARG A 28 -4.54 5.37 -17.83
CA ARG A 28 -3.38 5.83 -17.06
C ARG A 28 -3.28 7.36 -17.14
N THR A 29 -3.93 8.06 -16.21
CA THR A 29 -3.88 9.52 -16.10
C THR A 29 -2.98 10.00 -14.96
N ILE A 30 -2.73 9.16 -13.97
CA ILE A 30 -1.94 9.52 -12.79
C ILE A 30 -0.46 9.30 -13.08
N ARG A 31 0.31 10.39 -13.01
CA ARG A 31 1.78 10.37 -13.14
C ARG A 31 2.44 10.02 -11.79
N PHE A 32 3.73 9.73 -11.80
CA PHE A 32 4.53 9.37 -10.63
C PHE A 32 4.26 10.27 -9.41
N PHE A 33 4.32 11.58 -9.59
CA PHE A 33 4.08 12.54 -8.49
C PHE A 33 2.65 12.46 -7.95
N GLY A 34 1.66 12.29 -8.81
CA GLY A 34 0.26 12.11 -8.39
C GLY A 34 0.07 10.82 -7.59
N SER A 35 0.65 9.70 -8.03
CA SER A 35 0.61 8.44 -7.29
C SER A 35 1.30 8.55 -5.94
N PHE A 36 2.45 9.22 -5.88
CA PHE A 36 3.15 9.49 -4.63
C PHE A 36 2.31 10.33 -3.66
N ALA A 37 1.71 11.42 -4.16
CA ALA A 37 0.87 12.31 -3.34
C ALA A 37 -0.35 11.58 -2.76
N VAL A 38 -1.03 10.76 -3.56
CA VAL A 38 -2.16 9.92 -3.10
C VAL A 38 -1.70 8.92 -2.05
N ALA A 39 -0.60 8.19 -2.30
CA ALA A 39 -0.07 7.23 -1.35
C ALA A 39 0.34 7.91 -0.03
N PHE A 40 0.99 9.06 -0.12
CA PHE A 40 1.42 9.83 1.05
C PHE A 40 0.23 10.38 1.87
N SER A 41 -0.84 10.82 1.21
CA SER A 41 -2.06 11.30 1.89
C SER A 41 -2.80 10.19 2.65
N PHE A 42 -2.61 8.93 2.25
CA PHE A 42 -3.20 7.78 2.94
C PHE A 42 -2.48 7.40 4.23
N ILE A 43 -1.24 7.88 4.41
CA ILE A 43 -0.44 7.60 5.60
C ILE A 43 -0.81 8.59 6.70
N SER A 44 -1.39 8.11 7.79
CA SER A 44 -1.62 8.92 8.99
C SER A 44 -0.31 9.11 9.75
N ILE A 45 0.43 10.17 9.41
CA ILE A 45 1.72 10.51 10.03
C ILE A 45 1.54 10.77 11.53
N THR A 46 0.45 11.42 11.91
CA THR A 46 0.12 11.75 13.31
C THR A 46 0.03 10.48 14.16
N THR A 47 -0.76 9.50 13.73
CA THR A 47 -0.90 8.23 14.43
C THR A 47 0.40 7.43 14.43
N GLY A 48 1.08 7.37 13.29
CA GLY A 48 2.30 6.59 13.13
C GLY A 48 3.45 7.11 13.99
N ILE A 49 3.64 8.42 14.09
CA ILE A 49 4.76 8.99 14.84
C ILE A 49 4.40 9.14 16.33
N PHE A 50 3.32 9.82 16.67
CA PHE A 50 3.07 10.17 18.06
C PHE A 50 2.74 8.97 18.95
N ASP A 51 1.86 8.10 18.52
CA ASP A 51 1.43 6.95 19.34
C ASP A 51 2.50 5.86 19.39
N ASN A 52 3.08 5.53 18.25
CA ASN A 52 4.16 4.55 18.20
C ASN A 52 5.44 5.02 18.89
N TYR A 53 5.78 6.32 18.80
CA TYR A 53 6.96 6.86 19.47
C TYR A 53 6.81 6.83 20.99
N LYS A 54 5.63 7.18 21.52
CA LYS A 54 5.31 7.06 22.94
C LYS A 54 5.46 5.62 23.44
N SER A 55 4.90 4.68 22.70
CA SER A 55 4.99 3.25 23.02
C SER A 55 6.44 2.74 22.95
N LEU A 56 7.21 3.18 21.96
CA LEU A 56 8.62 2.83 21.79
C LEU A 56 9.47 3.31 22.95
N LEU A 57 9.32 4.57 23.37
CA LEU A 57 10.04 5.13 24.51
C LEU A 57 9.68 4.43 25.82
N GLY A 58 8.41 4.09 26.03
CA GLY A 58 7.95 3.40 27.22
C GLY A 58 8.49 1.98 27.37
N ASN A 59 8.65 1.26 26.25
CA ASN A 59 9.06 -0.15 26.27
C ASN A 59 10.58 -0.36 26.08
N SER A 60 11.23 0.45 25.28
CA SER A 60 12.62 0.22 24.83
C SER A 60 13.57 1.38 25.18
N GLY A 61 13.05 2.45 25.76
CA GLY A 61 13.83 3.65 26.07
C GLY A 61 14.40 4.32 24.80
N PRO A 62 15.43 5.20 24.95
CA PRO A 62 15.99 5.96 23.82
C PRO A 62 16.64 5.09 22.73
N ALA A 63 17.15 3.89 23.11
CA ALA A 63 17.77 2.96 22.18
C ALA A 63 16.75 2.40 21.13
N GLY A 64 15.47 2.41 21.47
CA GLY A 64 14.39 1.97 20.59
C GLY A 64 14.33 2.71 19.25
N ILE A 65 14.87 3.94 19.14
CA ILE A 65 14.87 4.72 17.90
C ILE A 65 15.57 4.00 16.74
N TRP A 66 16.55 3.14 17.03
CA TRP A 66 17.28 2.37 16.03
C TRP A 66 16.45 1.27 15.36
N THR A 67 15.32 0.89 15.96
CA THR A 67 14.39 -0.06 15.33
C THR A 67 13.73 0.53 14.09
N TRP A 68 13.54 1.84 14.02
CA TRP A 68 12.90 2.51 12.90
C TRP A 68 13.66 2.37 11.58
N PRO A 69 14.98 2.71 11.50
CA PRO A 69 15.75 2.46 10.30
C PRO A 69 15.74 0.98 9.88
N LEU A 70 15.86 0.07 10.84
CA LEU A 70 15.89 -1.38 10.58
C LEU A 70 14.57 -1.85 9.99
N VAL A 71 13.43 -1.47 10.58
CA VAL A 71 12.09 -1.81 10.06
C VAL A 71 11.85 -1.14 8.71
N THR A 72 12.32 0.11 8.52
CA THR A 72 12.19 0.80 7.23
C THR A 72 12.93 0.07 6.12
N CYS A 73 14.13 -0.43 6.36
CA CYS A 73 14.85 -1.25 5.40
C CYS A 73 14.07 -2.54 5.05
N GLY A 74 13.49 -3.21 6.04
CA GLY A 74 12.64 -4.38 5.80
C GLY A 74 11.40 -4.05 4.97
N GLN A 75 10.73 -2.94 5.27
CA GLN A 75 9.56 -2.48 4.52
C GLN A 75 9.90 -2.07 3.08
N LEU A 76 11.08 -1.51 2.83
CA LEU A 76 11.54 -1.19 1.47
C LEU A 76 11.72 -2.47 0.64
N LEU A 77 12.25 -3.54 1.21
CA LEU A 77 12.35 -4.83 0.51
C LEU A 77 10.98 -5.38 0.14
N VAL A 78 10.02 -5.33 1.06
CA VAL A 78 8.64 -5.72 0.78
C VAL A 78 8.02 -4.84 -0.31
N ALA A 79 8.23 -3.53 -0.25
CA ALA A 79 7.74 -2.59 -1.26
C ALA A 79 8.30 -2.88 -2.67
N LEU A 80 9.57 -3.28 -2.79
CA LEU A 80 10.17 -3.70 -4.06
C LEU A 80 9.48 -4.93 -4.64
N VAL A 81 9.18 -5.93 -3.82
CA VAL A 81 8.43 -7.13 -4.25
C VAL A 81 7.03 -6.75 -4.75
N PHE A 82 6.33 -5.88 -4.03
CA PHE A 82 5.01 -5.38 -4.45
C PHE A 82 5.09 -4.56 -5.75
N ALA A 83 6.14 -3.76 -5.93
CA ALA A 83 6.36 -3.01 -7.16
C ALA A 83 6.59 -3.93 -8.37
N GLU A 84 7.36 -5.00 -8.19
CA GLU A 84 7.58 -6.01 -9.24
C GLU A 84 6.27 -6.74 -9.58
N LEU A 85 5.51 -7.16 -8.58
CA LEU A 85 4.19 -7.79 -8.78
C LEU A 85 3.22 -6.86 -9.51
N ALA A 86 3.14 -5.60 -9.11
CA ALA A 86 2.29 -4.60 -9.75
C ALA A 86 2.68 -4.32 -11.20
N SER A 87 3.97 -4.42 -11.52
CA SER A 87 4.44 -4.25 -12.90
C SER A 87 4.09 -5.44 -13.80
N LYS A 88 4.12 -6.66 -13.27
CA LYS A 88 3.82 -7.89 -14.03
C LYS A 88 2.34 -8.21 -14.09
N ILE A 89 1.59 -7.87 -13.05
CA ILE A 89 0.15 -8.17 -12.91
C ILE A 89 -0.60 -6.87 -12.55
N PRO A 90 -0.86 -5.99 -13.52
CA PRO A 90 -1.48 -4.69 -13.29
C PRO A 90 -2.99 -4.81 -13.10
N LEU A 91 -3.44 -5.58 -12.11
CA LEU A 91 -4.85 -5.79 -11.78
C LEU A 91 -5.26 -4.96 -10.56
N THR A 92 -6.46 -4.41 -10.63
CA THR A 92 -7.12 -3.79 -9.47
C THR A 92 -7.59 -4.88 -8.50
N GLY A 93 -7.49 -4.66 -7.19
CA GLY A 93 -7.96 -5.61 -6.17
C GLY A 93 -6.92 -5.97 -5.12
N TYR A 94 -5.84 -5.18 -5.03
CA TYR A 94 -4.82 -5.32 -4.00
C TYR A 94 -4.18 -6.73 -4.02
N SER A 95 -3.56 -7.15 -2.94
CA SER A 95 -2.89 -8.45 -2.79
C SER A 95 -3.81 -9.65 -3.01
N TYR A 96 -5.14 -9.51 -2.86
CA TYR A 96 -6.12 -10.55 -3.14
C TYR A 96 -5.96 -11.14 -4.54
N GLN A 97 -5.89 -10.30 -5.57
CA GLN A 97 -5.79 -10.76 -6.97
C GLN A 97 -4.46 -11.47 -7.24
N TRP A 98 -3.37 -10.98 -6.67
CA TRP A 98 -2.06 -11.59 -6.84
C TRP A 98 -1.97 -12.95 -6.16
N VAL A 99 -2.44 -13.03 -4.90
CA VAL A 99 -2.42 -14.30 -4.15
C VAL A 99 -3.35 -15.34 -4.77
N THR A 100 -4.54 -14.94 -5.24
CA THR A 100 -5.47 -15.84 -5.92
C THR A 100 -4.83 -16.48 -7.16
N ARG A 101 -4.02 -15.72 -7.91
CA ARG A 101 -3.36 -16.23 -9.13
C ARG A 101 -2.11 -17.04 -8.83
N LEU A 102 -1.34 -16.68 -7.80
CA LEU A 102 -0.08 -17.34 -7.47
C LEU A 102 -0.26 -18.59 -6.60
N ALA A 103 -1.18 -18.53 -5.64
CA ALA A 103 -1.37 -19.57 -4.62
C ALA A 103 -2.75 -20.23 -4.66
N GLY A 104 -3.66 -19.75 -5.51
CA GLY A 104 -5.00 -20.31 -5.67
C GLY A 104 -6.11 -19.54 -4.93
N PRO A 105 -7.39 -19.84 -5.25
CA PRO A 105 -8.54 -19.07 -4.79
C PRO A 105 -8.77 -19.14 -3.27
N ALA A 106 -8.44 -20.24 -2.62
CA ALA A 106 -8.60 -20.40 -1.17
C ALA A 106 -7.66 -19.44 -0.40
N TRP A 107 -6.41 -19.33 -0.81
CA TRP A 107 -5.45 -18.40 -0.23
C TRP A 107 -5.79 -16.94 -0.54
N GLY A 108 -6.26 -16.67 -1.75
CA GLY A 108 -6.77 -15.35 -2.13
C GLY A 108 -7.92 -14.90 -1.23
N TRP A 109 -8.89 -15.78 -1.01
CA TRP A 109 -10.03 -15.51 -0.13
C TRP A 109 -9.56 -15.19 1.31
N LEU A 110 -8.64 -15.97 1.86
CA LEU A 110 -8.10 -15.74 3.20
C LEU A 110 -7.41 -14.39 3.31
N VAL A 111 -6.55 -14.06 2.35
CA VAL A 111 -5.84 -12.75 2.32
C VAL A 111 -6.82 -11.59 2.15
N GLY A 112 -7.84 -11.75 1.31
CA GLY A 112 -8.92 -10.76 1.15
C GLY A 112 -9.67 -10.51 2.45
N TRP A 113 -10.02 -11.57 3.18
CA TRP A 113 -10.69 -11.48 4.47
C TRP A 113 -9.83 -10.78 5.52
N ILE A 114 -8.55 -11.15 5.63
CA ILE A 114 -7.59 -10.49 6.54
C ILE A 114 -7.46 -9.00 6.20
N ALA A 115 -7.40 -8.64 4.91
CA ALA A 115 -7.33 -7.26 4.48
C ALA A 115 -8.58 -6.45 4.87
N VAL A 116 -9.76 -7.03 4.76
CA VAL A 116 -11.01 -6.38 5.22
C VAL A 116 -11.00 -6.19 6.74
N CYS A 117 -10.64 -7.22 7.50
CA CYS A 117 -10.51 -7.10 8.96
C CYS A 117 -9.51 -6.01 9.36
N PHE A 118 -8.37 -5.95 8.67
CA PHE A 118 -7.36 -4.90 8.89
C PHE A 118 -7.95 -3.50 8.66
N LEU A 119 -8.65 -3.27 7.55
CA LEU A 119 -9.27 -1.98 7.25
C LEU A 119 -10.33 -1.58 8.28
N VAL A 120 -11.14 -2.52 8.73
CA VAL A 120 -12.17 -2.27 9.76
C VAL A 120 -11.54 -1.87 11.09
N ILE A 121 -10.37 -2.39 11.44
CA ILE A 121 -9.67 -2.08 12.69
C ILE A 121 -8.87 -0.78 12.59
N VAL A 122 -8.25 -0.54 11.43
CA VAL A 122 -7.38 0.65 11.22
C VAL A 122 -8.15 1.96 11.34
N VAL A 123 -9.36 2.05 10.75
CA VAL A 123 -10.14 3.30 10.77
C VAL A 123 -10.45 3.77 12.19
N PRO A 124 -11.10 2.96 13.07
CA PRO A 124 -11.35 3.40 14.45
C PRO A 124 -10.08 3.58 15.26
N SER A 125 -8.98 2.89 14.94
CA SER A 125 -7.70 3.10 15.61
C SER A 125 -7.15 4.51 15.37
N VAL A 126 -7.23 5.01 14.13
CA VAL A 126 -6.83 6.38 13.78
C VAL A 126 -7.74 7.40 14.46
N ASP A 127 -9.06 7.18 14.47
CA ASP A 127 -10.03 8.06 15.12
C ASP A 127 -9.78 8.13 16.63
N HIS A 128 -9.47 7.01 17.27
CA HIS A 128 -9.15 6.96 18.70
C HIS A 128 -7.91 7.79 19.05
N VAL A 129 -6.86 7.73 18.26
CA VAL A 129 -5.63 8.53 18.48
C VAL A 129 -5.93 10.02 18.36
N ILE A 130 -6.69 10.42 17.34
CA ILE A 130 -7.09 11.83 17.16
C ILE A 130 -7.94 12.30 18.34
N ALA A 131 -8.90 11.49 18.77
CA ALA A 131 -9.76 11.83 19.91
C ALA A 131 -8.95 12.01 21.22
N ASN A 132 -7.95 11.15 21.46
CA ASN A 132 -7.06 11.30 22.61
C ASN A 132 -6.23 12.59 22.56
N ILE A 133 -5.70 12.94 21.38
CA ILE A 133 -4.93 14.18 21.21
C ILE A 133 -5.82 15.39 21.49
N LEU A 134 -7.03 15.42 20.94
CA LEU A 134 -7.98 16.50 21.14
C LEU A 134 -8.41 16.61 22.63
N GLY A 135 -8.65 15.48 23.30
CA GLY A 135 -9.01 15.45 24.71
C GLY A 135 -7.89 15.90 25.67
N HIS A 136 -6.64 15.98 25.21
CA HIS A 136 -5.54 16.53 25.98
C HIS A 136 -5.32 18.03 25.73
N VAL A 137 -5.86 18.56 24.62
CA VAL A 137 -5.74 19.99 24.25
C VAL A 137 -6.88 20.82 24.82
N PHE A 138 -8.07 20.22 24.99
CA PHE A 138 -9.28 20.84 25.52
C PHE A 138 -9.64 20.28 26.88
#